data_41b409018d13a92c6c87e5dbfea442cb
#
_entry.id   41b409018d13a92c6c87e5dbfea442cb
#
_cell.length_a   1.000
_cell.length_b   1.000
_cell.length_c   1.000
_cell.angle_alpha   90.00
_cell.angle_beta   90.00
_cell.angle_gamma   90.00
#
_symmetry.space_group_name_H-M   'P 1'
#
loop_
_entity.id
_entity.type
_entity.pdbx_description
1 polymer ?
#
loop_
_entity_poly.entity_id
_entity_poly.type
_entity_poly.pdbx_seq_one_letter_code
_entity_poly.pdbx_strand_id
1 'polypeptide(L)'
;MNAIALESDKTKRFFNDRYIWLLLIISLSVRIYLSIFTYVVKNDSVAFMQNAKYFASGDFARGLGHDYHPLYSLIMAVLYKVVPNMELSGTIISVLFGTLTVIVFYLIGKRVFDRKVSFVSAIVLAFHPYAVRFSADIISDSTYFFFFISALGLGYFAITNRKLFLFALTGICSALAYLTRPEGIGIIIIVAFWCVLKDFVKIKVLWKEKLVSILILVVSFLAFSMPYLVFIEKETGSWSLTKKKKVSNLAGLGKVLATLKSDRSVKKESDKEKEVSGLVESEKVLVTPGNDRSVEEDNNEKKGVSDLAVPGKVLDTLKGDRLVKEGSDKKKSYWRDIIKQMTARKSNFKIHMNGILHVIKKYVSTFHPFLFIFLIIGVINWTRIGKKRFFGIYVTSTILFYLIILYRLNLTHLGHGDNIYQYPSRRHLMPLVIPAVFFVGLGLYVVGAWTHKKFHNCN
;
A
#
# COMPACT_ATOMS: atom_id res chain seq x y z
N MET A 1 24.10 4.17 38.43
CA MET A 1 23.01 4.84 39.18
C MET A 1 22.28 5.92 38.39
N ASN A 2 22.95 6.72 37.54
CA ASN A 2 22.29 7.84 36.81
C ASN A 2 21.27 7.44 35.75
N ALA A 3 21.39 6.26 35.12
CA ALA A 3 20.44 5.83 34.08
C ALA A 3 19.06 5.43 34.64
N ILE A 4 19.05 4.73 35.78
CA ILE A 4 17.81 4.29 36.46
C ILE A 4 17.04 5.51 37.01
N ALA A 5 17.76 6.51 37.55
CA ALA A 5 17.15 7.75 38.06
C ALA A 5 16.53 8.59 36.92
N LEU A 6 17.19 8.65 35.73
CA LEU A 6 16.70 9.33 34.55
C LEU A 6 15.46 8.62 33.94
N GLU A 7 15.41 7.30 34.01
CA GLU A 7 14.28 6.50 33.53
C GLU A 7 13.07 6.62 34.48
N SER A 8 13.30 6.64 35.79
CA SER A 8 12.28 6.90 36.79
C SER A 8 11.66 8.30 36.65
N ASP A 9 12.44 9.33 36.38
CA ASP A 9 11.93 10.70 36.18
C ASP A 9 11.09 10.84 34.88
N LYS A 10 11.49 10.15 33.80
CA LYS A 10 10.69 10.09 32.56
C LYS A 10 9.37 9.36 32.78
N THR A 11 9.38 8.28 33.50
CA THR A 11 8.17 7.50 33.82
C THR A 11 7.22 8.31 34.71
N LYS A 12 7.72 8.99 35.71
CA LYS A 12 6.92 9.90 36.55
C LYS A 12 6.30 11.04 35.73
N ARG A 13 7.05 11.63 34.79
CA ARG A 13 6.52 12.68 33.88
C ARG A 13 5.45 12.18 32.91
N PHE A 14 5.49 10.91 32.54
CA PHE A 14 4.44 10.29 31.72
C PHE A 14 3.13 10.16 32.50
N PHE A 15 3.19 9.58 33.71
CA PHE A 15 2.01 9.40 34.56
C PHE A 15 1.42 10.70 35.08
N ASN A 16 2.22 11.76 35.23
CA ASN A 16 1.78 13.09 35.66
C ASN A 16 1.14 13.93 34.50
N ASP A 17 1.08 13.40 33.28
CA ASP A 17 0.43 14.12 32.18
C ASP A 17 -1.08 13.86 32.21
N ARG A 18 -1.85 14.75 32.88
CA ARG A 18 -3.31 14.67 32.98
C ARG A 18 -4.01 14.53 31.63
N TYR A 19 -3.42 15.02 30.53
CA TYR A 19 -4.01 14.91 29.20
C TYR A 19 -3.99 13.47 28.67
N ILE A 20 -3.04 12.64 29.07
CA ILE A 20 -3.00 11.22 28.70
C ILE A 20 -4.21 10.51 29.31
N TRP A 21 -4.46 10.71 30.59
CA TRP A 21 -5.59 10.09 31.28
C TRP A 21 -6.93 10.57 30.73
N LEU A 22 -7.05 11.88 30.48
CA LEU A 22 -8.27 12.45 29.89
C LEU A 22 -8.53 11.88 28.50
N LEU A 23 -7.50 11.80 27.64
CA LEU A 23 -7.62 11.20 26.30
C LEU A 23 -7.94 9.72 26.37
N LEU A 24 -7.35 8.99 27.31
CA LEU A 24 -7.64 7.58 27.54
C LEU A 24 -9.11 7.37 27.89
N ILE A 25 -9.61 8.10 28.89
CA ILE A 25 -11.02 8.00 29.32
C ILE A 25 -11.95 8.36 28.18
N ILE A 26 -11.78 9.51 27.55
CA ILE A 26 -12.64 9.97 26.45
C ILE A 26 -12.61 8.97 25.28
N SER A 27 -11.40 8.58 24.84
CA SER A 27 -11.24 7.70 23.69
C SER A 27 -11.81 6.30 23.95
N LEU A 28 -11.62 5.77 25.15
CA LEU A 28 -12.15 4.48 25.56
C LEU A 28 -13.69 4.51 25.66
N SER A 29 -14.25 5.53 26.35
CA SER A 29 -15.70 5.66 26.52
C SER A 29 -16.44 5.79 25.21
N VAL A 30 -15.97 6.61 24.28
CA VAL A 30 -16.60 6.76 22.96
C VAL A 30 -16.57 5.46 22.15
N ARG A 31 -15.49 4.70 22.23
CA ARG A 31 -15.36 3.43 21.51
C ARG A 31 -16.17 2.31 22.14
N ILE A 32 -16.20 2.20 23.47
CA ILE A 32 -17.08 1.26 24.18
C ILE A 32 -18.53 1.59 23.87
N TYR A 33 -18.92 2.86 23.99
CA TYR A 33 -20.29 3.28 23.66
C TYR A 33 -20.68 2.81 22.26
N LEU A 34 -19.89 3.12 21.23
CA LEU A 34 -20.23 2.72 19.87
C LEU A 34 -20.19 1.18 19.68
N SER A 35 -19.29 0.46 20.35
CA SER A 35 -19.22 -1.01 20.23
C SER A 35 -20.46 -1.70 20.79
N ILE A 36 -21.08 -1.16 21.83
CA ILE A 36 -22.34 -1.69 22.41
C ILE A 36 -23.49 -1.53 21.42
N PHE A 37 -23.50 -0.47 20.62
CA PHE A 37 -24.57 -0.19 19.63
C PHE A 37 -24.26 -0.73 18.22
N THR A 38 -23.14 -1.43 18.04
CA THR A 38 -22.78 -2.04 16.74
C THR A 38 -23.19 -3.50 16.71
N TYR A 39 -24.41 -3.77 16.23
CA TYR A 39 -24.99 -5.12 16.21
C TYR A 39 -24.64 -5.93 14.95
N VAL A 40 -24.03 -5.32 13.93
CA VAL A 40 -23.79 -5.97 12.64
C VAL A 40 -22.36 -6.50 12.56
N VAL A 41 -22.25 -7.82 12.54
CA VAL A 41 -20.98 -8.51 12.26
C VAL A 41 -20.71 -8.46 10.76
N LYS A 42 -19.57 -7.93 10.36
CA LYS A 42 -19.15 -7.85 8.95
C LYS A 42 -18.62 -9.20 8.47
N ASN A 43 -18.69 -9.46 7.15
CA ASN A 43 -18.09 -10.66 6.56
C ASN A 43 -16.60 -10.83 6.91
N ASP A 44 -15.85 -9.72 6.90
CA ASP A 44 -14.44 -9.73 7.33
C ASP A 44 -14.28 -10.18 8.78
N SER A 45 -15.21 -9.78 9.67
CA SER A 45 -15.17 -10.13 11.10
C SER A 45 -15.33 -11.63 11.31
N VAL A 46 -16.22 -12.26 10.55
CA VAL A 46 -16.43 -13.73 10.60
C VAL A 46 -15.13 -14.45 10.24
N ALA A 47 -14.46 -14.02 9.18
CA ALA A 47 -13.19 -14.61 8.74
C ALA A 47 -12.08 -14.42 9.80
N PHE A 48 -11.96 -13.24 10.42
CA PHE A 48 -11.00 -13.01 11.48
C PHE A 48 -11.27 -13.88 12.72
N MET A 49 -12.52 -14.02 13.12
CA MET A 49 -12.92 -14.88 14.24
C MET A 49 -12.65 -16.36 13.94
N GLN A 50 -12.90 -16.80 12.71
CA GLN A 50 -12.61 -18.18 12.31
C GLN A 50 -11.13 -18.49 12.32
N ASN A 51 -10.29 -17.60 11.76
CA ASN A 51 -8.84 -17.74 11.83
C ASN A 51 -8.34 -17.76 13.28
N ALA A 52 -8.91 -16.91 14.14
CA ALA A 52 -8.57 -16.88 15.56
C ALA A 52 -8.94 -18.20 16.27
N LYS A 53 -10.05 -18.84 15.92
CA LYS A 53 -10.40 -20.17 16.43
C LYS A 53 -9.37 -21.22 16.04
N TYR A 54 -8.92 -21.23 14.78
CA TYR A 54 -7.87 -22.15 14.33
C TYR A 54 -6.55 -21.90 15.08
N PHE A 55 -6.13 -20.65 15.26
CA PHE A 55 -4.95 -20.36 16.06
C PHE A 55 -5.09 -20.77 17.52
N ALA A 56 -6.26 -20.57 18.11
CA ALA A 56 -6.53 -20.96 19.51
C ALA A 56 -6.50 -22.47 19.71
N SER A 57 -6.89 -23.26 18.70
CA SER A 57 -6.81 -24.72 18.70
C SER A 57 -5.45 -25.28 18.30
N GLY A 58 -4.46 -24.42 17.95
CA GLY A 58 -3.13 -24.84 17.51
C GLY A 58 -3.03 -25.18 16.02
N ASP A 59 -4.10 -25.07 15.25
CA ASP A 59 -4.10 -25.30 13.79
C ASP A 59 -3.62 -24.04 13.04
N PHE A 60 -2.31 -23.81 13.08
CA PHE A 60 -1.69 -22.65 12.41
C PHE A 60 -1.82 -22.71 10.91
N ALA A 61 -1.85 -23.90 10.31
CA ALA A 61 -1.96 -24.06 8.86
C ALA A 61 -3.30 -23.50 8.36
N ARG A 62 -4.42 -23.89 8.98
CA ARG A 62 -5.74 -23.34 8.64
C ARG A 62 -5.87 -21.88 9.05
N GLY A 63 -5.32 -21.48 10.21
CA GLY A 63 -5.34 -20.09 10.67
C GLY A 63 -4.63 -19.12 9.73
N LEU A 64 -3.58 -19.57 9.06
CA LEU A 64 -2.86 -18.83 8.02
C LEU A 64 -3.45 -19.01 6.62
N GLY A 65 -4.34 -20.00 6.41
CA GLY A 65 -4.88 -20.37 5.10
C GLY A 65 -5.71 -19.28 4.42
N HIS A 66 -6.31 -18.36 5.16
CA HIS A 66 -7.13 -17.27 4.64
C HIS A 66 -6.29 -16.11 4.04
N ASP A 67 -6.91 -15.32 3.16
CA ASP A 67 -6.29 -14.16 2.49
C ASP A 67 -5.93 -12.97 3.42
N TYR A 68 -6.39 -12.98 4.67
CA TYR A 68 -6.10 -11.93 5.64
C TYR A 68 -4.77 -12.15 6.35
N HIS A 69 -4.08 -11.05 6.63
CA HIS A 69 -2.85 -11.06 7.41
C HIS A 69 -3.10 -11.50 8.85
N PRO A 70 -2.17 -12.25 9.49
CA PRO A 70 -2.49 -13.08 10.64
C PRO A 70 -2.54 -12.36 11.98
N LEU A 71 -1.86 -11.21 12.15
CA LEU A 71 -1.58 -10.64 13.48
C LEU A 71 -2.85 -10.35 14.30
N TYR A 72 -3.89 -9.77 13.68
CA TYR A 72 -5.13 -9.45 14.38
C TYR A 72 -5.80 -10.72 14.93
N SER A 73 -5.91 -11.76 14.12
CA SER A 73 -6.48 -13.05 14.54
C SER A 73 -5.61 -13.78 15.57
N LEU A 74 -4.28 -13.65 15.49
CA LEU A 74 -3.36 -14.20 16.49
C LEU A 74 -3.55 -13.55 17.87
N ILE A 75 -3.63 -12.21 17.91
CA ILE A 75 -3.87 -11.49 19.16
C ILE A 75 -5.25 -11.86 19.74
N MET A 76 -6.25 -12.00 18.86
CA MET A 76 -7.60 -12.44 19.24
C MET A 76 -7.59 -13.86 19.81
N ALA A 77 -6.84 -14.78 19.23
CA ALA A 77 -6.70 -16.15 19.72
C ALA A 77 -6.05 -16.20 21.11
N VAL A 78 -5.06 -15.34 21.36
CA VAL A 78 -4.43 -15.23 22.70
C VAL A 78 -5.44 -14.71 23.73
N LEU A 79 -6.19 -13.65 23.40
CA LEU A 79 -7.18 -13.09 24.33
C LEU A 79 -8.35 -14.04 24.54
N TYR A 80 -8.75 -14.80 23.53
CA TYR A 80 -9.82 -15.81 23.64
C TYR A 80 -9.53 -16.89 24.69
N LYS A 81 -8.27 -17.22 24.96
CA LYS A 81 -7.92 -18.17 26.03
C LYS A 81 -8.24 -17.64 27.42
N VAL A 82 -8.32 -16.31 27.59
CA VAL A 82 -8.66 -15.64 28.86
C VAL A 82 -10.15 -15.27 28.90
N VAL A 83 -10.65 -14.79 27.78
CA VAL A 83 -12.07 -14.39 27.57
C VAL A 83 -12.68 -15.32 26.54
N PRO A 84 -13.36 -16.42 26.97
CA PRO A 84 -13.83 -17.49 26.05
C PRO A 84 -15.07 -17.08 25.25
N ASN A 85 -15.06 -15.86 24.73
CA ASN A 85 -16.04 -15.32 23.78
C ASN A 85 -15.27 -14.62 22.64
N MET A 86 -15.41 -15.16 21.43
CA MET A 86 -14.60 -14.71 20.28
C MET A 86 -14.99 -13.30 19.82
N GLU A 87 -16.28 -12.95 19.86
CA GLU A 87 -16.75 -11.62 19.50
C GLU A 87 -16.26 -10.57 20.50
N LEU A 88 -16.39 -10.88 21.79
CA LEU A 88 -15.92 -9.99 22.85
C LEU A 88 -14.41 -9.80 22.77
N SER A 89 -13.64 -10.87 22.53
CA SER A 89 -12.19 -10.81 22.35
C SER A 89 -11.81 -9.90 21.18
N GLY A 90 -12.48 -10.02 20.03
CA GLY A 90 -12.25 -9.17 18.86
C GLY A 90 -12.61 -7.71 19.14
N THR A 91 -13.73 -7.46 19.81
CA THR A 91 -14.18 -6.11 20.18
C THR A 91 -13.20 -5.44 21.14
N ILE A 92 -12.77 -6.15 22.22
CA ILE A 92 -11.79 -5.63 23.18
C ILE A 92 -10.50 -5.22 22.47
N ILE A 93 -9.98 -6.04 21.58
CA ILE A 93 -8.76 -5.74 20.83
C ILE A 93 -8.94 -4.50 19.96
N SER A 94 -10.04 -4.41 19.22
CA SER A 94 -10.32 -3.27 18.35
C SER A 94 -10.45 -1.97 19.14
N VAL A 95 -11.17 -1.98 20.27
CA VAL A 95 -11.33 -0.83 21.17
C VAL A 95 -10.00 -0.44 21.82
N LEU A 96 -9.23 -1.42 22.30
CA LEU A 96 -7.93 -1.20 22.93
C LEU A 96 -6.94 -0.53 21.95
N PHE A 97 -6.72 -1.13 20.78
CA PHE A 97 -5.78 -0.57 19.81
C PHE A 97 -6.26 0.75 19.23
N GLY A 98 -7.56 0.95 19.05
CA GLY A 98 -8.11 2.24 18.66
C GLY A 98 -7.86 3.33 19.71
N THR A 99 -7.98 3.00 21.00
CA THR A 99 -7.67 3.92 22.10
C THR A 99 -6.16 4.21 22.18
N LEU A 100 -5.33 3.17 22.11
CA LEU A 100 -3.87 3.30 22.10
C LEU A 100 -3.36 4.12 20.92
N THR A 101 -4.04 4.06 19.76
CA THR A 101 -3.74 4.91 18.60
C THR A 101 -3.81 6.39 18.95
N VAL A 102 -4.85 6.82 19.68
CA VAL A 102 -5.01 8.22 20.12
C VAL A 102 -3.91 8.63 21.11
N ILE A 103 -3.54 7.74 22.03
CA ILE A 103 -2.48 8.01 23.01
C ILE A 103 -1.12 8.15 22.31
N VAL A 104 -0.74 7.20 21.44
CA VAL A 104 0.53 7.27 20.71
C VAL A 104 0.57 8.50 19.80
N PHE A 105 -0.54 8.81 19.13
CA PHE A 105 -0.68 10.01 18.33
C PHE A 105 -0.41 11.28 19.16
N TYR A 106 -1.00 11.40 20.36
CA TYR A 106 -0.73 12.51 21.28
C TYR A 106 0.75 12.58 21.68
N LEU A 107 1.37 11.44 22.00
CA LEU A 107 2.77 11.38 22.41
C LEU A 107 3.74 11.81 21.30
N ILE A 108 3.45 11.42 20.06
CA ILE A 108 4.21 11.87 18.89
C ILE A 108 4.03 13.38 18.73
N GLY A 109 2.79 13.85 18.75
CA GLY A 109 2.45 15.26 18.62
C GLY A 109 3.11 16.11 19.68
N LYS A 110 3.10 15.69 20.96
CA LYS A 110 3.71 16.40 22.09
C LYS A 110 5.22 16.60 21.91
N ARG A 111 5.91 15.69 21.20
CA ARG A 111 7.35 15.82 20.90
C ARG A 111 7.62 16.67 19.66
N VAL A 112 6.65 16.77 18.76
CA VAL A 112 6.78 17.50 17.51
C VAL A 112 6.19 18.90 17.61
N PHE A 113 5.02 19.05 18.21
CA PHE A 113 4.29 20.30 18.43
C PHE A 113 4.26 20.66 19.92
N ASP A 114 3.46 21.67 20.24
CA ASP A 114 3.19 22.00 21.63
C ASP A 114 2.16 21.06 22.24
N ARG A 115 2.17 20.96 23.57
CA ARG A 115 1.24 20.11 24.32
C ARG A 115 -0.23 20.42 24.03
N LYS A 116 -0.58 21.71 23.85
CA LYS A 116 -1.94 22.17 23.56
C LYS A 116 -2.38 21.75 22.15
N VAL A 117 -1.55 22.01 21.13
CA VAL A 117 -1.82 21.59 19.74
C VAL A 117 -2.01 20.09 19.66
N SER A 118 -1.13 19.33 20.32
CA SER A 118 -1.16 17.86 20.32
C SER A 118 -2.41 17.31 20.98
N PHE A 119 -2.86 17.94 22.07
CA PHE A 119 -4.08 17.55 22.76
C PHE A 119 -5.32 17.82 21.88
N VAL A 120 -5.42 19.01 21.26
CA VAL A 120 -6.52 19.35 20.34
C VAL A 120 -6.55 18.37 19.17
N SER A 121 -5.38 18.08 18.56
CA SER A 121 -5.28 17.09 17.48
C SER A 121 -5.72 15.69 17.92
N ALA A 122 -5.35 15.28 19.13
CA ALA A 122 -5.73 13.96 19.66
C ALA A 122 -7.23 13.87 19.99
N ILE A 123 -7.85 14.96 20.47
CA ILE A 123 -9.31 15.04 20.65
C ILE A 123 -10.03 14.90 19.31
N VAL A 124 -9.56 15.60 18.26
CA VAL A 124 -10.13 15.44 16.91
C VAL A 124 -10.05 13.98 16.44
N LEU A 125 -8.93 13.31 16.67
CA LEU A 125 -8.77 11.89 16.31
C LEU A 125 -9.66 10.99 17.18
N ALA A 126 -9.81 11.30 18.48
CA ALA A 126 -10.64 10.52 19.41
C ALA A 126 -12.11 10.49 19.00
N PHE A 127 -12.60 11.59 18.45
CA PHE A 127 -13.99 11.75 17.97
C PHE A 127 -14.13 11.56 16.45
N HIS A 128 -13.05 11.29 15.72
CA HIS A 128 -13.14 11.13 14.27
C HIS A 128 -14.07 9.96 13.90
N PRO A 129 -15.17 10.18 13.13
CA PRO A 129 -16.23 9.18 12.97
C PRO A 129 -15.75 7.82 12.47
N TYR A 130 -14.84 7.82 11.48
CA TYR A 130 -14.33 6.57 10.92
C TYR A 130 -13.28 5.91 11.84
N ALA A 131 -12.48 6.68 12.59
CA ALA A 131 -11.55 6.11 13.55
C ALA A 131 -12.30 5.40 14.70
N VAL A 132 -13.39 5.99 15.17
CA VAL A 132 -14.26 5.40 16.21
C VAL A 132 -14.98 4.18 15.65
N ARG A 133 -15.62 4.28 14.47
CA ARG A 133 -16.35 3.19 13.84
C ARG A 133 -15.47 1.96 13.60
N PHE A 134 -14.27 2.14 13.04
CA PHE A 134 -13.37 1.01 12.78
C PHE A 134 -12.80 0.39 14.07
N SER A 135 -12.87 1.10 15.20
CA SER A 135 -12.52 0.55 16.50
C SER A 135 -13.68 -0.17 17.19
N ALA A 136 -14.92 0.06 16.77
CA ALA A 136 -16.09 -0.65 17.27
C ALA A 136 -16.38 -1.97 16.51
N ASP A 137 -15.87 -2.08 15.29
CA ASP A 137 -16.00 -3.28 14.45
C ASP A 137 -14.88 -4.30 14.78
N ILE A 138 -15.19 -5.61 14.66
CA ILE A 138 -14.20 -6.71 14.80
C ILE A 138 -13.40 -6.81 13.51
N ILE A 139 -12.49 -5.89 13.29
CA ILE A 139 -11.64 -5.81 12.11
C ILE A 139 -10.20 -5.37 12.45
N SER A 140 -9.27 -5.71 11.58
CA SER A 140 -7.85 -5.46 11.79
C SER A 140 -7.42 -3.97 11.71
N ASP A 141 -8.33 -3.08 11.34
CA ASP A 141 -8.02 -1.68 11.03
C ASP A 141 -7.44 -0.92 12.22
N SER A 142 -8.02 -1.02 13.41
CA SER A 142 -7.53 -0.33 14.61
C SER A 142 -6.13 -0.79 15.02
N THR A 143 -5.88 -2.10 14.95
CA THR A 143 -4.57 -2.69 15.23
C THR A 143 -3.54 -2.19 14.21
N TYR A 144 -3.93 -2.13 12.95
CA TYR A 144 -3.09 -1.57 11.89
C TYR A 144 -2.78 -0.09 12.12
N PHE A 145 -3.78 0.73 12.46
CA PHE A 145 -3.57 2.17 12.71
C PHE A 145 -2.60 2.42 13.85
N PHE A 146 -2.69 1.64 14.92
CA PHE A 146 -1.75 1.74 16.04
C PHE A 146 -0.32 1.46 15.63
N PHE A 147 -0.05 0.35 14.95
CA PHE A 147 1.30 0.02 14.50
C PHE A 147 1.79 0.95 13.40
N PHE A 148 0.92 1.38 12.50
CA PHE A 148 1.24 2.32 11.44
C PHE A 148 1.69 3.67 11.98
N ILE A 149 0.91 4.29 12.87
CA ILE A 149 1.27 5.61 13.44
C ILE A 149 2.48 5.50 14.37
N SER A 150 2.63 4.39 15.10
CA SER A 150 3.79 4.12 15.93
C SER A 150 5.05 4.02 15.07
N ALA A 151 5.04 3.23 14.01
CA ALA A 151 6.17 3.09 13.10
C ALA A 151 6.50 4.41 12.38
N LEU A 152 5.48 5.16 11.96
CA LEU A 152 5.67 6.48 11.33
C LEU A 152 6.35 7.46 12.29
N GLY A 153 5.87 7.56 13.53
CA GLY A 153 6.45 8.43 14.55
C GLY A 153 7.85 8.01 14.98
N LEU A 154 8.08 6.71 15.21
CA LEU A 154 9.39 6.16 15.54
C LEU A 154 10.38 6.40 14.37
N GLY A 155 9.96 6.19 13.12
CA GLY A 155 10.76 6.46 11.93
C GLY A 155 11.19 7.93 11.83
N TYR A 156 10.26 8.86 12.07
CA TYR A 156 10.60 10.29 12.16
C TYR A 156 11.67 10.56 13.24
N PHE A 157 11.50 10.00 14.44
CA PHE A 157 12.47 10.17 15.52
C PHE A 157 13.78 9.44 15.26
N ALA A 158 13.76 8.27 14.61
CA ALA A 158 14.96 7.55 14.19
C ALA A 158 15.81 8.40 13.25
N ILE A 159 15.21 8.96 12.20
CA ILE A 159 15.87 9.82 11.23
C ILE A 159 16.38 11.12 11.90
N THR A 160 15.61 11.68 12.86
CA THR A 160 15.93 12.97 13.48
C THR A 160 17.01 12.84 14.53
N ASN A 161 16.96 11.80 15.35
CA ASN A 161 17.87 11.58 16.48
C ASN A 161 19.04 10.66 16.14
N ARG A 162 19.04 10.00 14.98
CA ARG A 162 20.07 9.05 14.49
C ARG A 162 20.36 7.90 15.47
N LYS A 163 19.37 7.47 16.25
CA LYS A 163 19.53 6.38 17.21
C LYS A 163 19.15 5.04 16.60
N LEU A 164 20.10 4.10 16.54
CA LEU A 164 19.93 2.80 15.90
C LEU A 164 18.76 2.00 16.48
N PHE A 165 18.56 2.03 17.81
CA PHE A 165 17.44 1.33 18.44
C PHE A 165 16.07 1.85 17.97
N LEU A 166 15.95 3.13 17.56
CA LEU A 166 14.70 3.65 17.00
C LEU A 166 14.45 3.10 15.60
N PHE A 167 15.49 2.84 14.80
CA PHE A 167 15.35 2.16 13.52
C PHE A 167 14.90 0.71 13.72
N ALA A 168 15.44 0.00 14.73
CA ALA A 168 15.00 -1.34 15.08
C ALA A 168 13.52 -1.37 15.50
N LEU A 169 13.11 -0.47 16.41
CA LEU A 169 11.70 -0.37 16.82
C LEU A 169 10.78 0.03 15.66
N THR A 170 11.24 0.88 14.75
CA THR A 170 10.50 1.22 13.52
C THR A 170 10.31 0.00 12.64
N GLY A 171 11.36 -0.81 12.46
CA GLY A 171 11.30 -2.07 11.71
C GLY A 171 10.29 -3.05 12.32
N ILE A 172 10.34 -3.25 13.64
CA ILE A 172 9.40 -4.11 14.37
C ILE A 172 7.96 -3.61 14.21
N CYS A 173 7.70 -2.33 14.49
CA CYS A 173 6.34 -1.77 14.34
C CYS A 173 5.83 -1.85 12.89
N SER A 174 6.70 -1.65 11.91
CA SER A 174 6.34 -1.81 10.49
C SER A 174 6.02 -3.27 10.14
N ALA A 175 6.76 -4.24 10.70
CA ALA A 175 6.48 -5.66 10.52
C ALA A 175 5.13 -6.04 11.14
N LEU A 176 4.83 -5.55 12.35
CA LEU A 176 3.53 -5.76 13.00
C LEU A 176 2.40 -5.07 12.22
N ALA A 177 2.62 -3.88 11.68
CA ALA A 177 1.69 -3.24 10.75
C ALA A 177 1.49 -4.10 9.48
N TYR A 178 2.56 -4.62 8.89
CA TYR A 178 2.50 -5.52 7.73
C TYR A 178 1.77 -6.83 8.04
N LEU A 179 2.04 -7.46 9.19
CA LEU A 179 1.35 -8.67 9.62
C LEU A 179 -0.14 -8.43 9.94
N THR A 180 -0.56 -7.17 10.02
CA THR A 180 -1.97 -6.77 10.14
C THR A 180 -2.56 -6.46 8.76
N ARG A 181 -1.81 -5.74 7.91
CA ARG A 181 -2.21 -5.35 6.55
C ARG A 181 -0.97 -5.14 5.66
N PRO A 182 -1.01 -5.57 4.37
CA PRO A 182 0.16 -5.52 3.48
C PRO A 182 0.72 -4.11 3.28
N GLU A 183 -0.10 -3.08 3.44
CA GLU A 183 0.31 -1.68 3.29
C GLU A 183 1.39 -1.27 4.31
N GLY A 184 1.52 -1.99 5.44
CA GLY A 184 2.52 -1.71 6.48
C GLY A 184 3.98 -1.68 6.01
N ILE A 185 4.31 -2.43 4.94
CA ILE A 185 5.65 -2.44 4.34
C ILE A 185 6.07 -1.05 3.79
N GLY A 186 5.12 -0.24 3.35
CA GLY A 186 5.42 1.07 2.77
C GLY A 186 6.15 2.03 3.71
N ILE A 187 6.03 1.83 5.04
CA ILE A 187 6.74 2.65 6.03
C ILE A 187 8.25 2.44 5.93
N ILE A 188 8.70 1.21 5.73
CA ILE A 188 10.13 0.88 5.55
C ILE A 188 10.71 1.68 4.39
N ILE A 189 9.99 1.70 3.26
CA ILE A 189 10.40 2.41 2.05
C ILE A 189 10.54 3.91 2.33
N ILE A 190 9.55 4.51 3.01
CA ILE A 190 9.54 5.94 3.33
C ILE A 190 10.67 6.30 4.30
N VAL A 191 10.87 5.49 5.35
CA VAL A 191 11.91 5.73 6.35
C VAL A 191 13.29 5.57 5.75
N ALA A 192 13.52 4.53 4.94
CA ALA A 192 14.78 4.33 4.22
C ALA A 192 15.05 5.50 3.24
N PHE A 193 14.06 5.91 2.45
CA PHE A 193 14.15 7.05 1.54
C PHE A 193 14.59 8.33 2.28
N TRP A 194 13.92 8.67 3.38
CA TRP A 194 14.25 9.86 4.15
C TRP A 194 15.55 9.73 4.94
N CYS A 195 15.96 8.53 5.34
CA CYS A 195 17.26 8.27 5.94
C CYS A 195 18.41 8.63 4.97
N VAL A 196 18.22 8.32 3.68
CA VAL A 196 19.18 8.68 2.65
C VAL A 196 19.12 10.19 2.34
N LEU A 197 17.91 10.74 2.17
CA LEU A 197 17.72 12.06 1.56
C LEU A 197 17.92 13.23 2.53
N LYS A 198 17.56 13.09 3.81
CA LYS A 198 17.54 14.20 4.78
C LYS A 198 18.86 14.93 4.90
N ASP A 199 19.97 14.22 4.81
CA ASP A 199 21.31 14.78 5.00
C ASP A 199 22.11 14.88 3.67
N PHE A 200 21.44 14.71 2.53
CA PHE A 200 22.07 14.80 1.22
C PHE A 200 22.65 16.21 0.95
N VAL A 201 22.02 17.24 1.52
CA VAL A 201 22.46 18.65 1.40
C VAL A 201 23.60 18.98 2.36
N LYS A 202 23.80 18.19 3.42
CA LYS A 202 24.91 18.36 4.39
C LYS A 202 25.90 17.20 4.27
N ILE A 203 26.83 17.30 3.38
CA ILE A 203 27.73 16.29 2.80
C ILE A 203 28.66 15.53 3.79
N LYS A 204 28.51 15.61 5.09
CA LYS A 204 29.45 14.99 6.06
C LYS A 204 28.91 13.87 6.94
N VAL A 205 27.73 13.27 6.62
CA VAL A 205 27.33 12.05 7.34
C VAL A 205 27.86 10.85 6.58
N LEU A 206 28.70 10.08 7.26
CA LEU A 206 29.30 8.86 6.72
C LEU A 206 28.19 7.92 6.17
N TRP A 207 28.27 7.57 4.89
CA TRP A 207 27.38 6.61 4.25
C TRP A 207 27.25 5.30 5.03
N LYS A 208 28.29 4.91 5.77
CA LYS A 208 28.30 3.75 6.65
C LYS A 208 27.20 3.80 7.71
N GLU A 209 27.01 4.95 8.39
CA GLU A 209 25.95 5.08 9.40
C GLU A 209 24.55 4.96 8.82
N LYS A 210 24.32 5.52 7.62
CA LYS A 210 23.04 5.39 6.92
C LYS A 210 22.76 3.94 6.51
N LEU A 211 23.76 3.26 5.96
CA LEU A 211 23.65 1.85 5.59
C LEU A 211 23.35 0.97 6.79
N VAL A 212 24.05 1.16 7.91
CA VAL A 212 23.80 0.43 9.16
C VAL A 212 22.38 0.70 9.67
N SER A 213 21.93 1.95 9.63
CA SER A 213 20.57 2.32 10.05
C SER A 213 19.49 1.63 9.19
N ILE A 214 19.69 1.62 7.88
CA ILE A 214 18.78 0.94 6.92
C ILE A 214 18.86 -0.58 7.11
N LEU A 215 20.04 -1.13 7.30
CA LEU A 215 20.22 -2.56 7.56
C LEU A 215 19.46 -3.00 8.82
N ILE A 216 19.63 -2.27 9.93
CA ILE A 216 18.91 -2.55 11.18
C ILE A 216 17.40 -2.44 10.97
N LEU A 217 16.92 -1.42 10.26
CA LEU A 217 15.51 -1.25 9.94
C LEU A 217 14.95 -2.46 9.19
N VAL A 218 15.65 -2.90 8.13
CA VAL A 218 15.23 -4.02 7.28
C VAL A 218 15.34 -5.35 8.02
N VAL A 219 16.46 -5.60 8.72
CA VAL A 219 16.66 -6.85 9.48
C VAL A 219 15.59 -6.98 10.57
N SER A 220 15.30 -5.90 11.31
CA SER A 220 14.25 -5.92 12.33
C SER A 220 12.86 -6.16 11.74
N PHE A 221 12.56 -5.62 10.55
CA PHE A 221 11.33 -5.91 9.84
C PHE A 221 11.26 -7.39 9.41
N LEU A 222 12.31 -7.88 8.77
CA LEU A 222 12.36 -9.27 8.28
C LEU A 222 12.28 -10.28 9.42
N ALA A 223 12.92 -10.03 10.55
CA ALA A 223 12.89 -10.91 11.72
C ALA A 223 11.46 -11.27 12.15
N PHE A 224 10.52 -10.32 12.07
CA PHE A 224 9.13 -10.53 12.45
C PHE A 224 8.21 -10.90 11.28
N SER A 225 8.51 -10.46 10.05
CA SER A 225 7.66 -10.73 8.88
C SER A 225 8.04 -12.00 8.13
N MET A 226 9.28 -12.48 8.26
CA MET A 226 9.81 -13.60 7.48
C MET A 226 9.03 -14.91 7.67
N PRO A 227 8.59 -15.32 8.87
CA PRO A 227 7.80 -16.54 9.03
C PRO A 227 6.54 -16.54 8.16
N TYR A 228 5.86 -15.39 8.06
CA TYR A 228 4.67 -15.25 7.24
C TYR A 228 4.99 -15.17 5.74
N LEU A 229 6.08 -14.51 5.34
CA LEU A 229 6.54 -14.44 3.96
C LEU A 229 6.92 -15.83 3.41
N VAL A 230 7.63 -16.64 4.21
CA VAL A 230 7.97 -18.03 3.87
C VAL A 230 6.71 -18.89 3.76
N PHE A 231 5.72 -18.68 4.63
CA PHE A 231 4.44 -19.37 4.53
C PHE A 231 3.71 -19.03 3.22
N ILE A 232 3.66 -17.75 2.82
CA ILE A 232 3.05 -17.33 1.55
C ILE A 232 3.79 -17.99 0.36
N GLU A 233 5.11 -17.98 0.38
CA GLU A 233 5.93 -18.59 -0.68
C GLU A 233 5.62 -20.08 -0.84
N LYS A 234 5.60 -20.83 0.27
CA LYS A 234 5.29 -22.26 0.26
C LYS A 234 3.88 -22.56 -0.28
N GLU A 235 2.91 -21.74 0.06
CA GLU A 235 1.52 -21.95 -0.34
C GLU A 235 1.24 -21.50 -1.79
N THR A 236 1.88 -20.41 -2.24
CA THR A 236 1.59 -19.83 -3.57
C THR A 236 2.62 -20.21 -4.64
N GLY A 237 3.73 -20.85 -4.25
CA GLY A 237 4.85 -21.18 -5.14
C GLY A 237 5.66 -19.97 -5.61
N SER A 238 5.42 -18.78 -5.02
CA SER A 238 6.10 -17.53 -5.41
C SER A 238 6.24 -16.56 -4.25
N TRP A 239 7.34 -15.80 -4.23
CA TRP A 239 7.53 -14.71 -3.26
C TRP A 239 6.52 -13.59 -3.52
N SER A 240 5.58 -13.43 -2.62
CA SER A 240 4.54 -12.41 -2.67
C SER A 240 4.34 -11.76 -1.30
N LEU A 241 3.93 -10.48 -1.31
CA LEU A 241 3.64 -9.74 -0.07
C LEU A 241 2.27 -10.07 0.51
N THR A 242 1.40 -10.74 -0.23
CA THR A 242 0.05 -11.09 0.17
C THR A 242 -0.49 -12.22 -0.70
N LYS A 243 -1.39 -13.03 -0.15
CA LYS A 243 -2.10 -14.07 -0.91
C LYS A 243 -3.15 -13.51 -1.88
N LYS A 244 -3.57 -12.27 -1.72
CA LYS A 244 -4.55 -11.63 -2.60
C LYS A 244 -3.98 -11.45 -4.00
N LYS A 245 -4.34 -12.34 -4.94
CA LYS A 245 -3.85 -12.37 -6.33
C LYS A 245 -3.93 -11.00 -7.04
N LYS A 246 -4.98 -10.20 -6.77
CA LYS A 246 -5.15 -8.85 -7.34
C LYS A 246 -4.08 -7.84 -6.88
N VAL A 247 -3.52 -8.01 -5.68
CA VAL A 247 -2.50 -7.09 -5.12
C VAL A 247 -1.08 -7.55 -5.46
N SER A 248 -0.84 -8.86 -5.56
CA SER A 248 0.47 -9.42 -5.94
C SER A 248 0.91 -8.98 -7.35
N ASN A 249 -0.04 -8.87 -8.27
CA ASN A 249 0.23 -8.39 -9.64
C ASN A 249 0.64 -6.91 -9.72
N LEU A 250 0.36 -6.13 -8.69
CA LEU A 250 0.71 -4.71 -8.63
C LEU A 250 2.14 -4.44 -8.22
N ALA A 251 2.72 -5.33 -7.42
CA ALA A 251 4.09 -5.17 -6.99
C ALA A 251 5.09 -5.19 -8.17
N GLY A 252 4.64 -5.62 -9.37
CA GLY A 252 5.46 -5.66 -10.59
C GLY A 252 6.71 -6.54 -10.45
N LEU A 253 7.12 -6.79 -9.20
CA LEU A 253 8.24 -7.63 -8.82
C LEU A 253 8.09 -9.07 -9.33
N GLY A 254 6.85 -9.61 -9.33
CA GLY A 254 6.58 -10.93 -9.88
C GLY A 254 6.84 -11.01 -11.39
N LYS A 255 6.47 -9.96 -12.14
CA LYS A 255 6.75 -9.88 -13.58
C LYS A 255 8.23 -9.63 -13.87
N VAL A 256 8.86 -8.71 -13.15
CA VAL A 256 10.30 -8.43 -13.29
C VAL A 256 11.14 -9.67 -12.93
N LEU A 257 10.80 -10.38 -11.84
CA LEU A 257 11.47 -11.63 -11.48
C LEU A 257 11.15 -12.78 -12.45
N ALA A 258 9.93 -12.85 -13.01
CA ALA A 258 9.56 -13.80 -14.04
C ALA A 258 10.30 -13.50 -15.36
N THR A 259 10.43 -12.24 -15.77
CA THR A 259 11.20 -11.82 -16.93
C THR A 259 12.69 -12.12 -16.74
N LEU A 260 13.26 -11.82 -15.58
CA LEU A 260 14.66 -12.15 -15.26
C LEU A 260 14.91 -13.67 -15.17
N LYS A 261 13.90 -14.45 -14.80
CA LYS A 261 13.99 -15.93 -14.78
C LYS A 261 13.85 -16.52 -16.19
N SER A 262 12.98 -15.93 -17.03
CA SER A 262 12.81 -16.30 -18.44
C SER A 262 14.07 -15.95 -19.25
N ASP A 263 14.67 -14.77 -19.03
CA ASP A 263 15.91 -14.40 -19.69
C ASP A 263 17.10 -15.28 -19.26
N ARG A 264 17.11 -15.79 -18.02
CA ARG A 264 18.11 -16.77 -17.58
C ARG A 264 17.88 -18.17 -18.17
N SER A 265 16.62 -18.58 -18.37
CA SER A 265 16.31 -19.88 -19.01
C SER A 265 16.61 -19.85 -20.50
N VAL A 266 16.27 -18.77 -21.20
CA VAL A 266 16.58 -18.57 -22.62
C VAL A 266 18.10 -18.51 -22.85
N LYS A 267 18.84 -17.85 -21.94
CA LYS A 267 20.31 -17.80 -22.04
C LYS A 267 20.96 -19.18 -21.78
N LYS A 268 20.40 -20.00 -20.87
CA LYS A 268 20.84 -21.35 -20.62
C LYS A 268 20.51 -22.31 -21.77
N GLU A 269 19.39 -22.14 -22.48
CA GLU A 269 19.04 -22.90 -23.66
C GLU A 269 19.91 -22.49 -24.86
N SER A 270 20.13 -21.21 -25.07
CA SER A 270 21.02 -20.69 -26.12
C SER A 270 22.49 -21.12 -25.91
N ASP A 271 22.96 -21.19 -24.66
CA ASP A 271 24.31 -21.71 -24.38
C ASP A 271 24.43 -23.24 -24.57
N LYS A 272 23.34 -24.01 -24.30
CA LYS A 272 23.28 -25.45 -24.62
C LYS A 272 23.15 -25.73 -26.13
N GLU A 273 22.38 -24.91 -26.88
CA GLU A 273 22.31 -25.06 -28.33
C GLU A 273 23.65 -24.76 -29.01
N LYS A 274 24.44 -23.83 -28.49
CA LYS A 274 25.79 -23.56 -28.99
C LYS A 274 26.78 -24.68 -28.64
N GLU A 275 26.62 -25.33 -27.49
CA GLU A 275 27.44 -26.50 -27.11
C GLU A 275 27.08 -27.73 -27.94
N VAL A 276 25.80 -27.93 -28.29
CA VAL A 276 25.33 -29.04 -29.14
C VAL A 276 25.66 -28.79 -30.61
N SER A 277 25.61 -27.56 -31.13
CA SER A 277 26.01 -27.24 -32.50
C SER A 277 27.51 -27.39 -32.75
N GLY A 278 28.34 -27.13 -31.72
CA GLY A 278 29.78 -27.36 -31.77
C GLY A 278 30.18 -28.85 -31.79
N LEU A 279 29.30 -29.76 -31.33
CA LEU A 279 29.52 -31.22 -31.34
C LEU A 279 29.02 -31.91 -32.63
N VAL A 280 28.10 -31.28 -33.37
CA VAL A 280 27.52 -31.85 -34.62
C VAL A 280 28.36 -31.51 -35.86
N GLU A 281 29.29 -30.54 -35.78
CA GLU A 281 30.16 -30.19 -36.91
C GLU A 281 31.42 -31.10 -37.04
N SER A 282 31.62 -32.03 -36.11
CA SER A 282 32.74 -32.99 -36.12
C SER A 282 32.35 -34.39 -36.62
N GLU A 283 31.12 -34.64 -37.05
CA GLU A 283 30.69 -35.98 -37.46
C GLU A 283 29.88 -35.96 -38.79
N LYS A 284 30.46 -35.35 -39.83
CA LYS A 284 29.99 -35.50 -41.20
C LYS A 284 31.05 -36.14 -42.06
N VAL A 285 31.15 -37.48 -41.95
CA VAL A 285 31.70 -38.31 -43.04
C VAL A 285 30.89 -39.62 -43.11
N LEU A 286 30.42 -39.90 -44.33
CA LEU A 286 29.84 -41.14 -44.91
C LEU A 286 28.39 -41.54 -44.46
N VAL A 287 27.45 -41.54 -45.36
CA VAL A 287 26.98 -42.69 -46.19
C VAL A 287 25.80 -42.26 -47.04
N THR A 288 25.79 -42.66 -48.29
CA THR A 288 24.83 -42.45 -49.39
C THR A 288 23.62 -43.44 -49.33
N PRO A 289 22.68 -43.40 -50.33
CA PRO A 289 21.24 -43.39 -50.10
C PRO A 289 20.54 -44.73 -50.43
N GLY A 290 19.33 -44.89 -49.98
CA GLY A 290 18.46 -46.03 -50.37
C GLY A 290 16.98 -45.70 -50.16
N ASN A 291 16.36 -45.59 -51.28
CA ASN A 291 15.02 -45.92 -51.80
C ASN A 291 13.89 -46.38 -50.86
N ASP A 292 12.76 -45.89 -51.25
CA ASP A 292 11.44 -46.54 -51.53
C ASP A 292 10.28 -46.44 -50.50
N ARG A 293 9.20 -45.94 -51.14
CA ARG A 293 7.75 -46.36 -51.12
C ARG A 293 6.85 -45.99 -49.97
N SER A 294 5.89 -45.18 -50.39
CA SER A 294 4.43 -45.47 -50.57
C SER A 294 3.62 -45.71 -49.29
N VAL A 295 2.50 -45.08 -49.09
CA VAL A 295 1.13 -45.40 -49.53
C VAL A 295 0.16 -44.52 -48.69
N GLU A 296 -0.76 -43.84 -49.43
CA GLU A 296 -2.23 -43.73 -49.30
C GLU A 296 -2.79 -43.40 -47.89
N GLU A 297 -3.77 -42.67 -47.77
CA GLU A 297 -5.10 -42.34 -48.28
C GLU A 297 -5.82 -41.68 -47.10
N ASP A 298 -6.81 -40.90 -47.08
CA ASP A 298 -8.01 -40.69 -47.89
C ASP A 298 -8.79 -39.48 -47.41
N ASN A 299 -9.47 -38.82 -48.36
CA ASN A 299 -10.86 -38.33 -48.33
C ASN A 299 -11.34 -37.32 -47.27
N ASN A 300 -12.13 -36.41 -47.52
CA ASN A 300 -13.24 -36.06 -48.44
C ASN A 300 -13.70 -34.67 -48.07
N GLU A 301 -14.32 -33.89 -48.77
CA GLU A 301 -15.27 -33.66 -49.81
C GLU A 301 -15.67 -32.17 -49.89
N LYS A 302 -15.71 -31.73 -51.08
CA LYS A 302 -16.75 -31.12 -51.94
C LYS A 302 -17.29 -29.76 -51.57
N LYS A 303 -17.50 -28.89 -52.45
CA LYS A 303 -18.15 -28.59 -53.73
C LYS A 303 -17.93 -27.12 -54.02
N GLY A 304 -17.74 -26.57 -55.14
CA GLY A 304 -18.07 -26.88 -56.49
C GLY A 304 -18.51 -25.63 -57.25
N VAL A 305 -18.13 -25.62 -58.51
CA VAL A 305 -18.84 -25.02 -59.67
C VAL A 305 -18.61 -23.52 -59.86
N SER A 306 -18.27 -23.02 -61.00
CA SER A 306 -17.91 -23.33 -62.37
C SER A 306 -17.69 -22.03 -63.14
N ASP A 307 -16.73 -22.10 -64.00
CA ASP A 307 -16.68 -21.56 -65.36
C ASP A 307 -17.34 -20.24 -65.71
N LEU A 308 -16.58 -19.36 -66.27
CA LEU A 308 -16.70 -19.01 -67.70
C LEU A 308 -15.50 -18.16 -68.15
N ALA A 309 -14.98 -18.56 -69.31
CA ALA A 309 -13.80 -18.01 -69.92
C ALA A 309 -14.13 -16.86 -70.91
N VAL A 310 -13.05 -16.09 -71.24
CA VAL A 310 -12.65 -15.50 -72.53
C VAL A 310 -13.01 -14.02 -72.79
N PRO A 311 -12.27 -13.28 -73.61
CA PRO A 311 -10.83 -12.97 -73.71
C PRO A 311 -10.45 -11.46 -73.77
N GLY A 312 -9.22 -11.22 -73.60
CA GLY A 312 -8.34 -10.34 -74.34
C GLY A 312 -8.61 -8.85 -74.56
N LYS A 313 -7.55 -8.10 -74.28
CA LYS A 313 -7.30 -6.72 -74.68
C LYS A 313 -8.07 -5.61 -73.93
N VAL A 314 -7.47 -5.11 -72.90
CA VAL A 314 -7.10 -3.69 -72.62
C VAL A 314 -6.12 -3.66 -71.43
N LEU A 315 -4.86 -3.80 -71.73
CA LEU A 315 -3.80 -3.74 -70.77
C LEU A 315 -2.93 -2.55 -71.11
N ASP A 316 -3.33 -1.35 -70.69
CA ASP A 316 -2.32 -0.25 -70.48
C ASP A 316 -2.89 1.03 -69.87
N THR A 317 -4.20 1.10 -69.55
CA THR A 317 -4.76 2.33 -68.94
C THR A 317 -5.06 2.20 -67.44
N LEU A 318 -4.86 1.02 -66.87
CA LEU A 318 -5.22 0.74 -65.45
C LEU A 318 -4.06 0.80 -64.43
N LYS A 319 -2.80 1.02 -64.90
CA LYS A 319 -1.67 1.12 -63.97
C LYS A 319 -1.58 2.46 -63.25
N GLY A 320 -2.00 3.56 -63.91
CA GLY A 320 -2.01 4.90 -63.33
C GLY A 320 -3.03 5.05 -62.19
N ASP A 321 -4.25 4.57 -62.44
CA ASP A 321 -5.33 4.69 -61.45
C ASP A 321 -5.20 3.76 -60.24
N ARG A 322 -4.53 2.61 -60.36
CA ARG A 322 -4.25 1.74 -59.24
C ARG A 322 -3.21 2.34 -58.29
N LEU A 323 -2.14 2.94 -58.81
CA LEU A 323 -1.12 3.57 -58.00
C LEU A 323 -1.63 4.79 -57.24
N VAL A 324 -2.51 5.59 -57.86
CA VAL A 324 -3.13 6.76 -57.22
C VAL A 324 -4.17 6.32 -56.15
N LYS A 325 -4.95 5.26 -56.40
CA LYS A 325 -5.88 4.68 -55.44
C LYS A 325 -5.13 4.03 -54.25
N GLU A 326 -4.06 3.28 -54.52
CA GLU A 326 -3.27 2.62 -53.49
C GLU A 326 -2.55 3.63 -52.58
N GLY A 327 -2.04 4.74 -53.12
CA GLY A 327 -1.47 5.85 -52.37
C GLY A 327 -2.54 6.60 -51.53
N SER A 328 -3.75 6.78 -52.07
CA SER A 328 -4.87 7.37 -51.35
C SER A 328 -5.37 6.49 -50.18
N ASP A 329 -5.46 5.17 -50.40
CA ASP A 329 -5.94 4.25 -49.38
C ASP A 329 -4.90 3.99 -48.31
N LYS A 330 -3.61 3.95 -48.63
CA LYS A 330 -2.51 3.95 -47.64
C LYS A 330 -2.52 5.23 -46.79
N LYS A 331 -2.74 6.40 -47.42
CA LYS A 331 -2.82 7.67 -46.71
C LYS A 331 -4.07 7.74 -45.79
N LYS A 332 -5.22 7.24 -46.26
CA LYS A 332 -6.45 7.13 -45.44
C LYS A 332 -6.31 6.12 -44.29
N SER A 333 -5.61 5.01 -44.49
CA SER A 333 -5.29 4.03 -43.44
C SER A 333 -4.40 4.66 -42.39
N TYR A 334 -3.31 5.31 -42.79
CA TYR A 334 -2.40 6.02 -41.90
C TYR A 334 -3.11 7.06 -41.00
N TRP A 335 -3.96 7.91 -41.59
CA TRP A 335 -4.74 8.88 -40.83
C TRP A 335 -5.77 8.23 -39.89
N ARG A 336 -6.39 7.14 -40.29
CA ARG A 336 -7.27 6.35 -39.40
C ARG A 336 -6.53 5.81 -38.22
N ASP A 337 -5.33 5.31 -38.38
CA ASP A 337 -4.52 4.77 -37.29
C ASP A 337 -4.04 5.87 -36.33
N ILE A 338 -3.64 7.04 -36.88
CA ILE A 338 -3.31 8.20 -36.04
C ILE A 338 -4.53 8.67 -35.24
N ILE A 339 -5.69 8.81 -35.86
CA ILE A 339 -6.93 9.22 -35.19
C ILE A 339 -7.31 8.19 -34.13
N LYS A 340 -7.17 6.89 -34.40
CA LYS A 340 -7.41 5.80 -33.42
C LYS A 340 -6.44 5.86 -32.26
N GLN A 341 -5.16 6.12 -32.51
CA GLN A 341 -4.16 6.32 -31.45
C GLN A 341 -4.42 7.59 -30.63
N MET A 342 -4.77 8.71 -31.27
CA MET A 342 -5.10 9.96 -30.57
C MET A 342 -6.37 9.83 -29.73
N THR A 343 -7.41 9.14 -30.22
CA THR A 343 -8.64 8.87 -29.49
C THR A 343 -8.40 7.92 -28.31
N ALA A 344 -7.61 6.88 -28.51
CA ALA A 344 -7.19 5.98 -27.42
C ALA A 344 -6.38 6.71 -26.36
N ARG A 345 -5.45 7.60 -26.76
CA ARG A 345 -4.66 8.42 -25.84
C ARG A 345 -5.53 9.40 -25.05
N LYS A 346 -6.52 10.03 -25.68
CA LYS A 346 -7.49 10.94 -25.03
C LYS A 346 -8.42 10.18 -24.08
N SER A 347 -8.86 8.98 -24.45
CA SER A 347 -9.62 8.08 -23.59
C SER A 347 -8.83 7.65 -22.36
N ASN A 348 -7.56 7.25 -22.55
CA ASN A 348 -6.68 6.89 -21.43
C ASN A 348 -6.45 8.07 -20.48
N PHE A 349 -6.21 9.27 -20.99
CA PHE A 349 -6.03 10.46 -20.16
C PHE A 349 -7.29 10.75 -19.31
N LYS A 350 -8.49 10.64 -19.90
CA LYS A 350 -9.76 10.82 -19.18
C LYS A 350 -9.94 9.77 -18.07
N ILE A 351 -9.60 8.52 -18.32
CA ILE A 351 -9.64 7.44 -17.33
C ILE A 351 -8.68 7.75 -16.15
N HIS A 352 -7.44 8.15 -16.45
CA HIS A 352 -6.46 8.52 -15.43
C HIS A 352 -6.92 9.73 -14.60
N MET A 353 -7.44 10.76 -15.24
CA MET A 353 -7.94 11.96 -14.55
C MET A 353 -9.12 11.63 -13.63
N ASN A 354 -10.09 10.86 -14.12
CA ASN A 354 -11.22 10.42 -13.31
C ASN A 354 -10.79 9.56 -12.12
N GLY A 355 -9.80 8.68 -12.31
CA GLY A 355 -9.22 7.88 -11.24
C GLY A 355 -8.55 8.73 -10.15
N ILE A 356 -7.77 9.73 -10.53
CA ILE A 356 -7.13 10.67 -9.58
C ILE A 356 -8.21 11.45 -8.82
N LEU A 357 -9.16 12.04 -9.52
CA LEU A 357 -10.24 12.82 -8.91
C LEU A 357 -11.08 11.98 -7.95
N HIS A 358 -11.33 10.70 -8.29
CA HIS A 358 -12.04 9.78 -7.40
C HIS A 358 -11.28 9.56 -6.09
N VAL A 359 -9.98 9.28 -6.15
CA VAL A 359 -9.15 9.07 -4.95
C VAL A 359 -9.10 10.33 -4.09
N ILE A 360 -8.90 11.50 -4.70
CA ILE A 360 -8.89 12.80 -3.99
C ILE A 360 -10.25 13.07 -3.34
N LYS A 361 -11.35 12.94 -4.09
CA LYS A 361 -12.71 13.15 -3.57
C LYS A 361 -13.00 12.24 -2.39
N LYS A 362 -12.58 10.98 -2.48
CA LYS A 362 -12.76 10.00 -1.40
C LYS A 362 -11.91 10.34 -0.19
N TYR A 363 -10.66 10.79 -0.39
CA TYR A 363 -9.78 11.25 0.70
C TYR A 363 -10.38 12.45 1.45
N VAL A 364 -10.80 13.48 0.71
CA VAL A 364 -11.46 14.65 1.30
C VAL A 364 -12.73 14.26 2.07
N SER A 365 -13.56 13.38 1.51
CA SER A 365 -14.78 12.91 2.17
C SER A 365 -14.51 12.07 3.43
N THR A 366 -13.32 11.48 3.55
CA THR A 366 -12.92 10.71 4.73
C THR A 366 -12.56 11.62 5.91
N PHE A 367 -12.09 12.85 5.65
CA PHE A 367 -11.85 13.86 6.69
C PHE A 367 -13.12 14.43 7.32
N HIS A 368 -14.25 14.36 6.68
CA HIS A 368 -15.39 15.24 6.90
C HIS A 368 -15.12 16.67 6.41
N PRO A 369 -15.99 17.30 5.60
CA PRO A 369 -15.72 18.59 4.97
C PRO A 369 -15.32 19.71 5.94
N PHE A 370 -15.95 19.74 7.12
CA PHE A 370 -15.64 20.71 8.18
C PHE A 370 -14.20 20.63 8.67
N LEU A 371 -13.66 19.43 8.90
CA LEU A 371 -12.29 19.25 9.37
C LEU A 371 -11.26 19.57 8.27
N PHE A 372 -11.66 19.46 7.01
CA PHE A 372 -10.77 19.74 5.88
C PHE A 372 -10.40 21.23 5.78
N ILE A 373 -11.29 22.14 6.20
CA ILE A 373 -10.99 23.57 6.28
C ILE A 373 -9.84 23.82 7.26
N PHE A 374 -9.89 23.22 8.44
CA PHE A 374 -8.83 23.35 9.45
C PHE A 374 -7.52 22.64 9.01
N LEU A 375 -7.61 21.57 8.22
CA LEU A 375 -6.45 20.96 7.60
C LEU A 375 -5.70 21.97 6.71
N ILE A 376 -6.41 22.68 5.83
CA ILE A 376 -5.82 23.70 4.95
C ILE A 376 -5.17 24.81 5.77
N ILE A 377 -5.89 25.35 6.78
CA ILE A 377 -5.36 26.39 7.67
C ILE A 377 -4.08 25.89 8.38
N GLY A 378 -4.08 24.67 8.87
CA GLY A 378 -2.93 24.06 9.54
C GLY A 378 -1.76 23.85 8.61
N VAL A 379 -2.00 23.39 7.38
CA VAL A 379 -0.96 23.22 6.35
C VAL A 379 -0.35 24.57 5.95
N ILE A 380 -1.13 25.64 5.81
CA ILE A 380 -0.60 26.96 5.52
C ILE A 380 0.27 27.50 6.66
N ASN A 381 -0.12 27.24 7.91
CA ASN A 381 0.56 27.79 9.09
C ASN A 381 1.70 26.92 9.63
N TRP A 382 1.82 25.64 9.20
CA TRP A 382 2.88 24.77 9.72
C TRP A 382 4.29 25.24 9.37
N THR A 383 4.48 25.91 8.24
CA THR A 383 5.75 26.46 7.78
C THR A 383 6.24 27.62 8.64
N ARG A 384 5.33 28.33 9.30
CA ARG A 384 5.63 29.44 10.23
C ARG A 384 6.26 28.94 11.53
N ILE A 385 6.06 27.66 11.90
CA ILE A 385 6.60 27.04 13.12
C ILE A 385 7.98 26.42 12.82
N GLY A 386 8.91 27.21 12.33
CA GLY A 386 10.24 26.97 11.79
C GLY A 386 11.02 25.67 12.11
N LYS A 387 10.97 25.20 13.37
CA LYS A 387 11.76 24.00 13.79
C LYS A 387 11.17 22.66 13.32
N LYS A 388 9.99 22.65 12.70
CA LYS A 388 9.20 21.42 12.44
C LYS A 388 8.91 21.15 10.96
N ARG A 389 9.59 21.91 10.06
CA ARG A 389 9.41 21.78 8.60
C ARG A 389 9.60 20.34 8.12
N PHE A 390 10.61 19.65 8.66
CA PHE A 390 10.88 18.26 8.24
C PHE A 390 9.74 17.30 8.59
N PHE A 391 9.08 17.43 9.74
CA PHE A 391 7.94 16.58 10.08
C PHE A 391 6.80 16.69 9.07
N GLY A 392 6.45 17.92 8.68
CA GLY A 392 5.39 18.12 7.70
C GLY A 392 5.77 17.56 6.33
N ILE A 393 7.01 17.78 5.85
CA ILE A 393 7.47 17.18 4.59
C ILE A 393 7.41 15.64 4.66
N TYR A 394 7.84 15.06 5.78
CA TYR A 394 7.82 13.63 6.02
C TYR A 394 6.39 13.07 6.00
N VAL A 395 5.45 13.70 6.69
CA VAL A 395 4.04 13.29 6.71
C VAL A 395 3.39 13.48 5.32
N THR A 396 3.60 14.63 4.68
CA THR A 396 3.02 14.91 3.36
C THR A 396 3.55 13.94 2.29
N SER A 397 4.85 13.65 2.30
CA SER A 397 5.44 12.67 1.38
C SER A 397 4.90 11.25 1.63
N THR A 398 4.66 10.90 2.90
CA THR A 398 4.02 9.62 3.25
C THR A 398 2.61 9.55 2.67
N ILE A 399 1.81 10.59 2.86
CA ILE A 399 0.44 10.67 2.32
C ILE A 399 0.48 10.55 0.80
N LEU A 400 1.34 11.32 0.13
CA LEU A 400 1.47 11.30 -1.32
C LEU A 400 1.89 9.91 -1.85
N PHE A 401 2.86 9.27 -1.22
CA PHE A 401 3.32 7.93 -1.58
C PHE A 401 2.17 6.91 -1.55
N TYR A 402 1.41 6.88 -0.46
CA TYR A 402 0.28 5.96 -0.34
C TYR A 402 -0.89 6.33 -1.28
N LEU A 403 -1.15 7.62 -1.53
CA LEU A 403 -2.17 8.03 -2.50
C LEU A 403 -1.80 7.57 -3.92
N ILE A 404 -0.52 7.59 -4.29
CA ILE A 404 -0.04 7.06 -5.56
C ILE A 404 -0.28 5.54 -5.63
N ILE A 405 0.02 4.80 -4.56
CA ILE A 405 -0.24 3.36 -4.50
C ILE A 405 -1.74 3.07 -4.63
N LEU A 406 -2.57 3.78 -3.87
CA LEU A 406 -4.03 3.62 -3.92
C LEU A 406 -4.62 3.99 -5.29
N TYR A 407 -4.07 5.01 -5.94
CA TYR A 407 -4.43 5.36 -7.31
C TYR A 407 -4.07 4.24 -8.31
N ARG A 408 -2.87 3.66 -8.20
CA ARG A 408 -2.46 2.52 -9.04
C ARG A 408 -3.36 1.30 -8.82
N LEU A 409 -3.69 1.00 -7.56
CA LEU A 409 -4.64 -0.06 -7.21
C LEU A 409 -6.04 0.19 -7.77
N ASN A 410 -6.51 1.44 -7.76
CA ASN A 410 -7.79 1.80 -8.35
C ASN A 410 -7.81 1.54 -9.87
N LEU A 411 -6.73 1.84 -10.58
CA LEU A 411 -6.63 1.59 -12.03
C LEU A 411 -6.69 0.09 -12.38
N THR A 412 -6.11 -0.79 -11.55
CA THR A 412 -6.17 -2.23 -11.80
C THR A 412 -7.56 -2.80 -11.59
N HIS A 413 -8.32 -2.27 -10.63
CA HIS A 413 -9.73 -2.63 -10.46
C HIS A 413 -10.61 -2.15 -11.62
N LEU A 414 -10.30 -1.00 -12.23
CA LEU A 414 -10.98 -0.48 -13.41
C LEU A 414 -10.84 -1.40 -14.63
N GLY A 415 -9.67 -2.03 -14.81
CA GLY A 415 -9.39 -2.94 -15.91
C GLY A 415 -10.12 -4.29 -15.84
N HIS A 416 -10.74 -4.64 -14.71
CA HIS A 416 -11.40 -5.94 -14.49
C HIS A 416 -12.94 -5.85 -14.42
N GLY A 417 -13.55 -4.72 -14.79
CA GLY A 417 -15.02 -4.57 -14.82
C GLY A 417 -15.67 -4.49 -13.42
N ASP A 418 -14.89 -4.47 -12.36
CA ASP A 418 -15.40 -4.29 -10.99
C ASP A 418 -15.96 -2.86 -10.83
N ASN A 419 -17.06 -2.71 -10.09
CA ASN A 419 -17.68 -1.42 -9.82
C ASN A 419 -16.66 -0.38 -9.36
N ILE A 420 -16.40 0.60 -10.22
CA ILE A 420 -15.40 1.68 -10.14
C ILE A 420 -15.46 2.47 -8.80
N TYR A 421 -16.61 2.45 -8.14
CA TYR A 421 -16.92 3.28 -6.98
C TYR A 421 -16.60 2.67 -5.61
N GLN A 422 -16.14 1.43 -5.55
CA GLN A 422 -15.86 0.76 -4.27
C GLN A 422 -14.41 0.94 -3.78
N TYR A 423 -13.44 1.13 -4.67
CA TYR A 423 -12.03 1.26 -4.30
C TYR A 423 -11.48 2.66 -4.66
N PRO A 424 -10.63 3.30 -3.81
CA PRO A 424 -10.31 2.91 -2.44
C PRO A 424 -11.47 3.15 -1.47
N SER A 425 -11.68 2.22 -0.54
CA SER A 425 -12.64 2.44 0.55
C SER A 425 -12.04 3.36 1.62
N ARG A 426 -12.89 3.93 2.51
CA ARG A 426 -12.44 4.77 3.61
C ARG A 426 -11.43 4.08 4.55
N ARG A 427 -11.50 2.75 4.66
CA ARG A 427 -10.53 1.94 5.43
C ARG A 427 -9.10 2.09 4.92
N HIS A 428 -8.91 2.13 3.60
CA HIS A 428 -7.59 2.30 2.97
C HIS A 428 -7.05 3.73 3.10
N LEU A 429 -7.94 4.72 3.29
CA LEU A 429 -7.58 6.13 3.39
C LEU A 429 -7.33 6.58 4.84
N MET A 430 -7.94 5.92 5.83
CA MET A 430 -7.76 6.29 7.25
C MET A 430 -6.28 6.33 7.71
N PRO A 431 -5.39 5.42 7.31
CA PRO A 431 -3.97 5.52 7.66
C PRO A 431 -3.32 6.84 7.22
N LEU A 432 -3.87 7.47 6.18
CA LEU A 432 -3.39 8.76 5.66
C LEU A 432 -4.06 9.95 6.34
N VAL A 433 -5.30 9.77 6.79
CA VAL A 433 -6.05 10.78 7.56
C VAL A 433 -5.43 10.97 8.93
N ILE A 434 -5.08 9.88 9.63
CA ILE A 434 -4.52 9.94 10.99
C ILE A 434 -3.33 10.90 11.09
N PRO A 435 -2.23 10.78 10.34
CA PRO A 435 -1.12 11.71 10.45
C PRO A 435 -1.46 13.13 9.98
N ALA A 436 -2.42 13.28 9.09
CA ALA A 436 -2.87 14.60 8.64
C ALA A 436 -3.72 15.35 9.70
N VAL A 437 -4.32 14.63 10.68
CA VAL A 437 -5.06 15.25 11.80
C VAL A 437 -4.15 16.14 12.68
N PHE A 438 -2.82 15.94 12.67
CA PHE A 438 -1.92 16.90 13.31
C PHE A 438 -2.07 18.32 12.76
N PHE A 439 -2.25 18.45 11.46
CA PHE A 439 -2.47 19.76 10.83
C PHE A 439 -3.87 20.30 11.08
N VAL A 440 -4.87 19.43 11.23
CA VAL A 440 -6.23 19.86 11.64
C VAL A 440 -6.19 20.49 13.02
N GLY A 441 -5.55 19.84 13.99
CA GLY A 441 -5.40 20.40 15.34
C GLY A 441 -4.59 21.69 15.38
N LEU A 442 -3.55 21.79 14.54
CA LEU A 442 -2.81 23.03 14.37
C LEU A 442 -3.70 24.16 13.81
N GLY A 443 -4.51 23.86 12.80
CA GLY A 443 -5.46 24.81 12.22
C GLY A 443 -6.49 25.31 13.24
N LEU A 444 -7.07 24.40 14.01
CA LEU A 444 -7.98 24.74 15.12
C LEU A 444 -7.32 25.62 16.17
N TYR A 445 -6.08 25.29 16.55
CA TYR A 445 -5.31 26.07 17.51
C TYR A 445 -5.04 27.51 17.00
N VAL A 446 -4.65 27.64 15.73
CA VAL A 446 -4.41 28.95 15.10
C VAL A 446 -5.68 29.80 15.06
N VAL A 447 -6.81 29.23 14.68
CA VAL A 447 -8.11 29.94 14.67
C VAL A 447 -8.51 30.32 16.07
N GLY A 448 -8.40 29.43 17.07
CA GLY A 448 -8.70 29.74 18.46
C GLY A 448 -7.81 30.85 19.06
N ALA A 449 -6.52 30.85 18.72
CA ALA A 449 -5.60 31.90 19.13
C ALA A 449 -5.96 33.29 18.50
N TRP A 450 -6.36 33.26 17.22
CA TRP A 450 -6.77 34.47 16.50
C TRP A 450 -8.08 35.08 17.07
N THR A 451 -9.08 34.22 17.33
CA THR A 451 -10.35 34.68 17.94
C THR A 451 -10.14 35.27 19.33
N HIS A 452 -9.35 34.57 20.17
CA HIS A 452 -9.02 35.06 21.51
C HIS A 452 -8.35 36.46 21.48
N LYS A 453 -7.37 36.66 20.57
CA LYS A 453 -6.70 37.96 20.42
C LYS A 453 -7.65 39.05 19.96
N LYS A 454 -8.61 38.74 19.05
CA LYS A 454 -9.57 39.71 18.56
C LYS A 454 -10.55 40.15 19.66
N PHE A 455 -11.02 39.21 20.48
CA PHE A 455 -11.92 39.52 21.60
C PHE A 455 -11.24 40.29 22.72
N HIS A 456 -9.96 40.04 23.02
CA HIS A 456 -9.24 40.82 24.03
C HIS A 456 -8.80 42.23 23.58
N ASN A 457 -8.72 42.50 22.28
CA ASN A 457 -8.38 43.81 21.76
C ASN A 457 -9.63 44.69 21.50
N CYS A 458 -10.83 44.13 21.70
CA CYS A 458 -12.11 44.88 21.59
C CYS A 458 -12.71 45.28 22.95
N ASN A 459 -12.09 44.83 24.05
CA ASN A 459 -12.33 45.31 25.42
C ASN A 459 -11.14 46.15 25.90
#